data_ec675c2651ef9787f1672e972e9d8d72
#
_entry.id   ec675c2651ef9787f1672e972e9d8d72
#
_cell.length_a   1.000
_cell.length_b   1.000
_cell.length_c   1.000
_cell.angle_alpha   90.00
_cell.angle_beta   90.00
_cell.angle_gamma   90.00
#
_symmetry.space_group_name_H-M   'P 1'
#
loop_
_entity.id
_entity.type
_entity.pdbx_description
1 polymer ?
#
loop_
_entity_poly.entity_id
_entity_poly.type
_entity_poly.pdbx_seq_one_letter_code
_entity_poly.pdbx_strand_id
1 'polypeptide(L)'
;GREGEFGESGTRLSVRVHDRPHALERVIGLIRRRALPVRRFSVAESDGETIELLLRLDPGAAVGRVCAALRELYDVADVAVVAAPAEAMRELALVRVRSDAAELAGGYGRRIAVDGDEVVLEITGAPDEVYRALTGLRYRQLMTGFVRSGEIAVPGGRTDTMGS
;
A
#
# COMPACT_ATOMS: atom_id res chain seq x y z
N GLY A 1 -14.13 -19.30 0.47
CA GLY A 1 -13.39 -18.43 -0.34
C GLY A 1 -12.68 -17.32 0.39
N ARG A 2 -11.35 -17.28 0.30
CA ARG A 2 -10.50 -16.18 0.75
C ARG A 2 -9.71 -15.61 -0.44
N GLU A 3 -10.38 -15.38 -1.56
CA GLU A 3 -9.75 -14.78 -2.75
C GLU A 3 -9.50 -13.27 -2.62
N GLY A 4 -9.91 -12.64 -1.52
CA GLY A 4 -9.83 -11.19 -1.31
C GLY A 4 -8.64 -10.68 -0.49
N GLU A 5 -7.82 -11.54 0.10
CA GLU A 5 -6.82 -11.11 1.11
C GLU A 5 -5.62 -10.34 0.50
N PHE A 6 -5.34 -10.55 -0.79
CA PHE A 6 -4.27 -9.87 -1.51
C PHE A 6 -4.76 -9.06 -2.72
N GLY A 7 -6.07 -9.04 -2.99
CA GLY A 7 -6.65 -8.45 -4.19
C GLY A 7 -6.27 -6.99 -4.43
N GLU A 8 -5.89 -6.70 -5.65
CA GLU A 8 -5.35 -5.41 -6.10
C GLU A 8 -6.41 -4.42 -6.62
N SER A 9 -7.70 -4.76 -6.50
CA SER A 9 -8.81 -3.91 -6.94
C SER A 9 -9.10 -2.77 -5.96
N GLY A 10 -9.59 -1.66 -6.48
CA GLY A 10 -9.96 -0.46 -5.73
C GLY A 10 -9.21 0.78 -6.16
N THR A 11 -9.83 1.94 -5.97
CA THR A 11 -9.25 3.23 -6.32
C THR A 11 -8.15 3.61 -5.34
N ARG A 12 -7.06 4.18 -5.85
CA ARG A 12 -5.95 4.71 -5.06
C ARG A 12 -6.06 6.22 -4.96
N LEU A 13 -5.88 6.75 -3.76
CA LEU A 13 -5.84 8.17 -3.48
C LEU A 13 -4.47 8.56 -2.95
N SER A 14 -3.91 9.64 -3.49
CA SER A 14 -2.79 10.35 -2.87
C SER A 14 -3.35 11.47 -2.02
N VAL A 15 -2.96 11.53 -0.78
CA VAL A 15 -3.34 12.56 0.19
C VAL A 15 -2.09 13.24 0.70
N ARG A 16 -1.95 14.53 0.42
CA ARG A 16 -0.86 15.32 0.97
C ARG A 16 -1.31 15.99 2.25
N VAL A 17 -0.57 15.78 3.30
CA VAL A 17 -0.88 16.27 4.65
C VAL A 17 0.28 17.13 5.13
N HIS A 18 0.00 18.33 5.66
CA HIS A 18 1.03 19.12 6.32
C HIS A 18 1.59 18.38 7.53
N ASP A 19 2.92 18.29 7.61
CA ASP A 19 3.61 17.63 8.73
C ASP A 19 3.53 18.49 9.99
N ARG A 20 2.43 18.36 10.69
CA ARG A 20 2.13 19.04 11.95
C ARG A 20 1.90 18.03 13.06
N PRO A 21 2.10 18.41 14.33
CA PRO A 21 1.79 17.53 15.45
C PRO A 21 0.38 16.96 15.35
N HIS A 22 0.27 15.63 15.45
CA HIS A 22 -1.00 14.88 15.42
C HIS A 22 -1.78 14.94 14.09
N ALA A 23 -1.17 15.38 13.00
CA ALA A 23 -1.86 15.43 11.70
C ALA A 23 -2.30 14.04 11.21
N LEU A 24 -1.42 13.04 11.32
CA LEU A 24 -1.74 11.66 10.94
C LEU A 24 -2.85 11.08 11.80
N GLU A 25 -2.84 11.30 13.10
CA GLU A 25 -3.89 10.84 14.01
C GLU A 25 -5.24 11.44 13.67
N ARG A 26 -5.28 12.70 13.21
CA ARG A 26 -6.53 13.33 12.77
C ARG A 26 -7.05 12.71 11.48
N VAL A 27 -6.18 12.37 10.53
CA VAL A 27 -6.58 11.67 9.30
C VAL A 27 -7.13 10.28 9.62
N ILE A 28 -6.40 9.51 10.42
CA ILE A 28 -6.83 8.17 10.84
C ILE A 28 -8.14 8.25 11.64
N GLY A 29 -8.23 9.23 12.53
CA GLY A 29 -9.45 9.49 13.31
C GLY A 29 -10.65 9.81 12.45
N LEU A 30 -10.50 10.60 11.38
CA LEU A 30 -11.56 10.88 10.43
C LEU A 30 -12.00 9.62 9.68
N ILE A 31 -11.04 8.85 9.15
CA ILE A 31 -11.32 7.59 8.46
C ILE A 31 -12.17 6.68 9.34
N ARG A 32 -11.78 6.55 10.62
CA ARG A 32 -12.51 5.73 11.59
C ARG A 32 -13.91 6.27 11.90
N ARG A 33 -14.01 7.56 12.25
CA ARG A 33 -15.30 8.18 12.67
C ARG A 33 -16.35 8.14 11.57
N ARG A 34 -15.93 8.32 10.32
CA ARG A 34 -16.83 8.31 9.15
C ARG A 34 -16.91 6.96 8.46
N ALA A 35 -16.25 5.93 9.02
CA ALA A 35 -16.19 4.59 8.44
C ALA A 35 -15.85 4.65 6.94
N LEU A 36 -14.83 5.46 6.58
CA LEU A 36 -14.41 5.55 5.18
C LEU A 36 -13.84 4.20 4.71
N PRO A 37 -14.17 3.76 3.51
CA PRO A 37 -13.82 2.43 3.00
C PRO A 37 -12.36 2.36 2.56
N VAL A 38 -11.43 2.59 3.49
CA VAL A 38 -9.99 2.51 3.27
C VAL A 38 -9.49 1.12 3.64
N ARG A 39 -8.98 0.40 2.64
CA ARG A 39 -8.44 -0.95 2.82
C ARG A 39 -6.96 -0.95 3.16
N ARG A 40 -6.19 -0.06 2.55
CA ARG A 40 -4.75 0.06 2.76
C ARG A 40 -4.33 1.50 2.95
N PHE A 41 -3.25 1.66 3.67
CA PHE A 41 -2.72 2.94 4.07
C PHE A 41 -1.20 2.86 4.09
N SER A 42 -0.53 3.67 3.29
CA SER A 42 0.93 3.80 3.28
C SER A 42 1.30 5.25 3.56
N VAL A 43 2.37 5.44 4.30
CA VAL A 43 2.90 6.77 4.66
C VAL A 43 4.30 6.91 4.09
N ALA A 44 4.55 7.99 3.37
CA ALA A 44 5.86 8.34 2.86
C ALA A 44 6.15 9.83 3.11
N GLU A 45 7.38 10.14 3.45
CA GLU A 45 7.84 11.52 3.49
C GLU A 45 8.14 12.01 2.07
N SER A 46 7.68 13.21 1.73
CA SER A 46 7.84 13.73 0.38
C SER A 46 8.82 14.91 0.27
N ASP A 47 8.72 15.92 1.15
CA ASP A 47 9.51 17.16 1.02
C ASP A 47 9.94 17.79 2.36
N GLY A 48 9.69 17.12 3.47
CA GLY A 48 10.01 17.62 4.83
C GLY A 48 8.99 18.60 5.40
N GLU A 49 8.07 19.13 4.59
CA GLU A 49 6.97 19.99 5.03
C GLU A 49 5.62 19.27 4.98
N THR A 50 5.53 18.30 4.10
CA THR A 50 4.34 17.50 3.91
C THR A 50 4.64 16.00 3.98
N ILE A 51 3.64 15.24 4.36
CA ILE A 51 3.64 13.78 4.34
C ILE A 51 2.71 13.35 3.21
N GLU A 52 3.18 12.44 2.38
CA GLU A 52 2.37 11.80 1.35
C GLU A 52 1.74 10.53 1.90
N LEU A 53 0.43 10.43 1.81
CA LEU A 53 -0.29 9.21 2.13
C LEU A 53 -0.82 8.59 0.84
N LEU A 54 -0.65 7.29 0.69
CA LEU A 54 -1.31 6.53 -0.36
C LEU A 54 -2.38 5.65 0.27
N LEU A 55 -3.62 5.90 -0.09
CA LEU A 55 -4.77 5.13 0.37
C LEU A 55 -5.28 4.26 -0.75
N ARG A 56 -5.64 3.02 -0.43
CA ARG A 56 -6.45 2.19 -1.32
C ARG A 56 -7.84 2.05 -0.74
N LEU A 57 -8.83 2.38 -1.53
CA LEU A 57 -10.23 2.23 -1.17
C LEU A 57 -10.74 0.82 -1.50
N ASP A 58 -11.81 0.42 -0.84
CA ASP A 58 -12.53 -0.79 -1.23
C ASP A 58 -13.09 -0.66 -2.65
N PRO A 59 -13.19 -1.77 -3.41
CA PRO A 59 -13.86 -1.76 -4.69
C PRO A 59 -15.30 -1.23 -4.57
N GLY A 60 -15.69 -0.36 -5.49
CA GLY A 60 -17.03 0.23 -5.48
C GLY A 60 -17.23 1.37 -4.47
N ALA A 61 -16.18 1.82 -3.78
CA ALA A 61 -16.24 2.97 -2.88
C ALA A 61 -16.68 4.24 -3.61
N ALA A 62 -17.46 5.07 -2.91
CA ALA A 62 -17.85 6.40 -3.41
C ALA A 62 -16.67 7.38 -3.28
N VAL A 63 -15.77 7.38 -4.25
CA VAL A 63 -14.49 8.10 -4.25
C VAL A 63 -14.68 9.60 -3.96
N GLY A 64 -15.64 10.24 -4.61
CA GLY A 64 -15.90 11.67 -4.41
C GLY A 64 -16.27 12.02 -2.96
N ARG A 65 -17.01 11.16 -2.29
CA ARG A 65 -17.37 11.34 -0.86
C ARG A 65 -16.16 11.19 0.05
N VAL A 66 -15.30 10.23 -0.24
CA VAL A 66 -14.05 10.03 0.52
C VAL A 66 -13.14 11.24 0.34
N CYS A 67 -12.93 11.70 -0.89
CA CYS A 67 -12.13 12.89 -1.17
C CYS A 67 -12.69 14.13 -0.47
N ALA A 68 -14.01 14.36 -0.52
CA ALA A 68 -14.64 15.47 0.14
C ALA A 68 -14.45 15.44 1.66
N ALA A 69 -14.60 14.27 2.29
CA ALA A 69 -14.39 14.11 3.72
C ALA A 69 -12.93 14.38 4.13
N LEU A 70 -11.96 13.90 3.36
CA LEU A 70 -10.54 14.15 3.64
C LEU A 70 -10.18 15.63 3.50
N ARG A 71 -10.73 16.34 2.51
CA ARG A 71 -10.50 17.78 2.30
C ARG A 71 -11.07 18.67 3.40
N GLU A 72 -11.96 18.17 4.23
CA GLU A 72 -12.47 18.91 5.39
C GLU A 72 -11.41 19.08 6.50
N LEU A 73 -10.39 18.24 6.52
CA LEU A 73 -9.32 18.36 7.50
C LEU A 73 -8.38 19.51 7.17
N TYR A 74 -8.13 20.37 8.16
CA TYR A 74 -7.23 21.52 8.03
C TYR A 74 -5.80 21.12 7.61
N ASP A 75 -5.33 19.96 8.08
CA ASP A 75 -3.98 19.47 7.76
C ASP A 75 -3.85 18.92 6.35
N VAL A 76 -4.96 18.61 5.68
CA VAL A 76 -4.93 18.06 4.32
C VAL A 76 -4.74 19.19 3.32
N ALA A 77 -3.57 19.19 2.67
CA ALA A 77 -3.24 20.16 1.63
C ALA A 77 -3.87 19.80 0.28
N ASP A 78 -3.95 18.50 -0.03
CA ASP A 78 -4.49 18.04 -1.31
C ASP A 78 -4.92 16.57 -1.27
N VAL A 79 -5.90 16.23 -2.08
CA VAL A 79 -6.37 14.86 -2.33
C VAL A 79 -6.55 14.66 -3.82
N ALA A 80 -5.89 13.66 -4.38
CA ALA A 80 -5.98 13.33 -5.79
C ALA A 80 -6.15 11.82 -6.02
N VAL A 81 -6.87 11.46 -7.07
CA VAL A 81 -6.90 10.08 -7.56
C VAL A 81 -5.58 9.77 -8.24
N VAL A 82 -4.95 8.66 -7.86
CA VAL A 82 -3.69 8.22 -8.48
C VAL A 82 -4.02 7.56 -9.81
N ALA A 83 -3.63 8.22 -10.88
CA ALA A 83 -3.76 7.73 -12.25
C ALA A 83 -2.45 7.08 -12.77
N ALA A 84 -1.49 6.80 -11.90
CA ALA A 84 -0.24 6.18 -12.29
C ALA A 84 -0.50 4.77 -12.85
N PRO A 85 0.15 4.40 -13.95
CA PRO A 85 0.09 3.02 -14.42
C PRO A 85 0.68 2.08 -13.36
N ALA A 86 0.18 0.84 -13.31
CA ALA A 86 0.61 -0.13 -12.31
C ALA A 86 2.14 -0.34 -12.30
N GLU A 87 2.78 -0.19 -13.46
CA GLU A 87 4.23 -0.31 -13.62
C GLU A 87 5.03 0.78 -12.90
N ALA A 88 4.40 1.92 -12.62
CA ALA A 88 5.03 3.02 -11.87
C ALA A 88 4.90 2.86 -10.36
N MET A 89 4.10 1.91 -9.89
CA MET A 89 3.95 1.60 -8.48
C MET A 89 4.94 0.52 -8.06
N ARG A 90 5.37 0.58 -6.81
CA ARG A 90 6.25 -0.42 -6.21
C ARG A 90 5.74 -0.81 -4.84
N GLU A 91 5.98 -2.05 -4.52
CA GLU A 91 5.70 -2.63 -3.21
C GLU A 91 6.85 -3.56 -2.81
N LEU A 92 7.08 -3.67 -1.51
CA LEU A 92 8.03 -4.60 -0.92
C LEU A 92 7.29 -5.57 -0.01
N ALA A 93 7.62 -6.84 -0.10
CA ALA A 93 7.23 -7.84 0.89
C ALA A 93 8.46 -8.54 1.45
N LEU A 94 8.44 -8.82 2.75
CA LEU A 94 9.39 -9.69 3.41
C LEU A 94 8.66 -10.98 3.78
N VAL A 95 9.24 -12.11 3.41
CA VAL A 95 8.61 -13.42 3.59
C VAL A 95 9.56 -14.34 4.33
N ARG A 96 9.06 -14.99 5.37
CA ARG A 96 9.76 -16.08 6.06
C ARG A 96 9.41 -17.40 5.41
N VAL A 97 10.43 -18.17 5.12
CA VAL A 97 10.33 -19.55 4.63
C VAL A 97 11.25 -20.45 5.44
N ARG A 98 10.88 -21.70 5.62
CA ARG A 98 11.76 -22.66 6.29
C ARG A 98 13.02 -22.91 5.45
N SER A 99 14.15 -23.12 6.11
CA SER A 99 15.43 -23.33 5.42
C SER A 99 15.41 -24.52 4.46
N ASP A 100 14.67 -25.58 4.77
CA ASP A 100 14.49 -26.73 3.90
C ASP A 100 13.66 -26.44 2.64
N ALA A 101 12.87 -25.37 2.64
CA ALA A 101 12.07 -24.91 1.51
C ALA A 101 12.73 -23.75 0.75
N ALA A 102 13.87 -23.24 1.21
CA ALA A 102 14.49 -22.03 0.68
C ALA A 102 14.84 -22.12 -0.81
N GLU A 103 15.29 -23.27 -1.31
CA GLU A 103 15.59 -23.46 -2.73
C GLU A 103 14.33 -23.40 -3.59
N LEU A 104 13.24 -24.03 -3.14
CA LEU A 104 11.97 -24.00 -3.84
C LEU A 104 11.34 -22.59 -3.87
N ALA A 105 11.60 -21.81 -2.83
CA ALA A 105 11.12 -20.45 -2.68
C ALA A 105 12.01 -19.42 -3.38
N GLY A 106 13.24 -19.76 -3.75
CA GLY A 106 14.24 -18.84 -4.31
C GLY A 106 13.85 -18.19 -5.64
N GLY A 107 12.94 -18.80 -6.39
CA GLY A 107 12.39 -18.21 -7.63
C GLY A 107 11.40 -17.07 -7.41
N TYR A 108 10.93 -16.84 -6.18
CA TYR A 108 9.94 -15.80 -5.85
C TYR A 108 10.56 -14.49 -5.35
N GLY A 109 11.77 -14.56 -4.77
CA GLY A 109 12.38 -13.38 -4.18
C GLY A 109 13.86 -13.58 -3.87
N ARG A 110 14.50 -12.50 -3.44
CA ARG A 110 15.93 -12.48 -3.08
C ARG A 110 16.11 -12.82 -1.62
N ARG A 111 16.97 -13.78 -1.32
CA ARG A 111 17.36 -14.09 0.06
C ARG A 111 18.16 -12.93 0.66
N ILE A 112 17.73 -12.44 1.82
CA ILE A 112 18.37 -11.31 2.51
C ILE A 112 18.89 -11.64 3.89
N ALA A 113 18.33 -12.65 4.54
CA ALA A 113 18.76 -13.06 5.89
C ALA A 113 18.50 -14.53 6.16
N VAL A 114 19.19 -15.04 7.17
CA VAL A 114 18.93 -16.34 7.81
C VAL A 114 18.66 -16.06 9.29
N ASP A 115 17.60 -16.64 9.80
CA ASP A 115 17.18 -16.50 11.19
C ASP A 115 16.81 -17.88 11.75
N GLY A 116 17.77 -18.52 12.41
CA GLY A 116 17.63 -19.88 12.89
C GLY A 116 17.43 -20.88 11.74
N ASP A 117 16.31 -21.59 11.76
CA ASP A 117 15.90 -22.54 10.74
C ASP A 117 15.00 -21.91 9.64
N GLU A 118 14.92 -20.61 9.59
CA GLU A 118 14.19 -19.84 8.60
C GLU A 118 15.09 -18.95 7.74
N VAL A 119 14.63 -18.67 6.55
CA VAL A 119 15.24 -17.72 5.61
C VAL A 119 14.25 -16.61 5.35
N VAL A 120 14.74 -15.37 5.28
CA VAL A 120 13.94 -14.21 4.89
C VAL A 120 14.20 -13.89 3.42
N LEU A 121 13.13 -13.86 2.65
CA LEU A 121 13.14 -13.43 1.25
C LEU A 121 12.56 -12.03 1.12
N GLU A 122 13.19 -11.21 0.29
CA GLU A 122 12.68 -9.92 -0.15
C GLU A 122 12.04 -10.08 -1.53
N ILE A 123 10.81 -9.62 -1.65
CA ILE A 123 10.05 -9.57 -2.90
C ILE A 123 9.73 -8.12 -3.17
N THR A 124 10.18 -7.60 -4.31
CA THR A 124 9.92 -6.23 -4.75
C THR A 124 9.42 -6.23 -6.17
N GLY A 125 8.49 -5.35 -6.48
CA GLY A 125 7.95 -5.22 -7.83
C GLY A 125 6.69 -4.36 -7.87
N ALA A 126 6.01 -4.41 -9.00
CA ALA A 126 4.66 -3.89 -9.09
C ALA A 126 3.73 -4.64 -8.12
N PRO A 127 2.67 -4.00 -7.61
CA PRO A 127 1.76 -4.65 -6.66
C PRO A 127 1.24 -6.02 -7.11
N ASP A 128 0.91 -6.17 -8.40
CA ASP A 128 0.44 -7.44 -8.97
C ASP A 128 1.53 -8.52 -8.99
N GLU A 129 2.79 -8.15 -9.15
CA GLU A 129 3.92 -9.08 -9.12
C GLU A 129 4.14 -9.59 -7.71
N VAL A 130 4.11 -8.69 -6.72
CA VAL A 130 4.21 -9.04 -5.29
C VAL A 130 3.03 -9.92 -4.88
N TYR A 131 1.83 -9.57 -5.31
CA TYR A 131 0.63 -10.39 -5.08
C TYR A 131 0.78 -11.80 -5.60
N ARG A 132 1.20 -11.95 -6.88
CA ARG A 132 1.37 -13.26 -7.51
C ARG A 132 2.43 -14.10 -6.81
N ALA A 133 3.54 -13.49 -6.41
CA ALA A 133 4.60 -14.18 -5.67
C ALA A 133 4.11 -14.70 -4.31
N LEU A 134 3.42 -13.86 -3.54
CA LEU A 134 2.85 -14.25 -2.24
C LEU A 134 1.80 -15.36 -2.38
N THR A 135 0.93 -15.25 -3.39
CA THR A 135 -0.08 -16.27 -3.68
C THR A 135 0.58 -17.60 -4.06
N GLY A 136 1.62 -17.58 -4.88
CA GLY A 136 2.37 -18.76 -5.27
C GLY A 136 3.06 -19.45 -4.07
N LEU A 137 3.71 -18.68 -3.22
CA LEU A 137 4.35 -19.19 -2.00
C LEU A 137 3.33 -19.79 -1.04
N ARG A 138 2.18 -19.15 -0.88
CA ARG A 138 1.08 -19.62 -0.02
C ARG A 138 0.46 -20.91 -0.56
N TYR A 139 0.16 -20.95 -1.85
CA TYR A 139 -0.41 -22.12 -2.51
C TYR A 139 0.49 -23.35 -2.35
N ARG A 140 1.80 -23.16 -2.44
CA ARG A 140 2.81 -24.23 -2.26
C ARG A 140 3.14 -24.49 -0.79
N GLN A 141 2.53 -23.79 0.15
CA GLN A 141 2.77 -23.91 1.59
C GLN A 141 4.25 -23.71 1.99
N LEU A 142 4.95 -22.82 1.29
CA LEU A 142 6.38 -22.56 1.52
C LEU A 142 6.63 -21.47 2.55
N MET A 143 5.69 -20.56 2.79
CA MET A 143 5.89 -19.46 3.74
C MET A 143 5.33 -19.76 5.12
N THR A 144 6.05 -19.30 6.14
CA THR A 144 5.64 -19.34 7.56
C THR A 144 5.10 -18.00 8.04
N GLY A 145 5.48 -16.91 7.40
CA GLY A 145 5.01 -15.57 7.72
C GLY A 145 5.41 -14.56 6.65
N PHE A 146 4.73 -13.43 6.63
CA PHE A 146 5.06 -12.34 5.72
C PHE A 146 4.59 -10.99 6.24
N VAL A 147 5.18 -9.93 5.70
CA VAL A 147 4.72 -8.54 5.86
C VAL A 147 4.85 -7.82 4.53
N ARG A 148 3.90 -6.94 4.24
CA ARG A 148 3.90 -6.07 3.05
C ARG A 148 4.04 -4.62 3.46
N SER A 149 4.84 -3.85 2.72
CA SER A 149 4.99 -2.42 2.95
C SER A 149 3.74 -1.61 2.58
N GLY A 150 2.90 -2.15 1.69
CA GLY A 150 1.94 -1.36 0.95
C GLY A 150 2.59 -0.70 -0.28
N GLU A 151 1.75 -0.13 -1.12
CA GLU A 151 2.17 0.47 -2.38
C GLU A 151 2.76 1.86 -2.17
N ILE A 152 3.77 2.16 -2.95
CA ILE A 152 4.29 3.52 -3.12
C ILE A 152 4.31 3.86 -4.60
N ALA A 153 4.06 5.13 -4.91
CA ALA A 153 4.18 5.69 -6.25
C ALA A 153 4.70 7.11 -6.16
N VAL A 154 5.50 7.51 -7.14
CA VAL A 154 5.81 8.93 -7.29
C VAL A 154 4.54 9.61 -7.78
N PRO A 155 4.07 10.68 -7.13
CA PRO A 155 2.91 11.43 -7.60
C PRO A 155 3.15 11.86 -9.05
N GLY A 156 2.29 11.43 -9.96
CA GLY A 156 2.29 11.89 -11.35
C GLY A 156 2.00 13.40 -11.37
N GLY A 157 2.45 14.08 -12.43
CA GLY A 157 2.10 15.49 -12.65
C GLY A 157 0.59 15.64 -12.51
N ARG A 158 0.16 16.50 -11.58
CA ARG A 158 -1.24 16.74 -11.27
C ARG A 158 -1.98 17.17 -12.53
N THR A 159 -2.95 16.42 -12.95
CA THR A 159 -4.05 17.00 -13.68
C THR A 159 -4.88 17.77 -12.66
N ASP A 160 -4.67 19.07 -12.58
CA ASP A 160 -5.62 19.97 -11.96
C ASP A 160 -6.97 19.72 -12.64
N THR A 161 -7.82 18.94 -12.00
CA THR A 161 -9.23 18.98 -12.33
C THR A 161 -9.74 20.30 -11.78
N MET A 162 -9.55 21.36 -12.57
CA MET A 162 -10.32 22.58 -12.43
C MET A 162 -11.79 22.18 -12.64
N GLY A 163 -12.47 21.98 -11.52
CA GLY A 163 -13.92 21.91 -11.51
C GLY A 163 -14.48 23.27 -11.89
N SER A 164 -15.19 23.30 -12.97
CA SER A 164 -16.14 24.36 -13.30
C SER A 164 -17.35 24.24 -12.38
#